data_e32e93ff03bab9f295ecfc3d65729b68
#
_entry.id   e32e93ff03bab9f295ecfc3d65729b68
#
_cell.length_a   1.000
_cell.length_b   1.000
_cell.length_c   1.000
_cell.angle_alpha   90.00
_cell.angle_beta   90.00
_cell.angle_gamma   90.00
#
_symmetry.space_group_name_H-M   'P 1'
#
loop_
_entity.id
_entity.type
_entity.pdbx_description
1 polymer ?
#
loop_
_entity_poly.entity_id
_entity_poly.type
_entity_poly.pdbx_seq_one_letter_code
_entity_poly.pdbx_strand_id
1 'polypeptide(L)'
;MLVERDPVPRRVEPRVEPSAARLAWDGYCAGPFVLRTDLGYFMYGTDPRGNCSDGRIFPVLHSTDTLTWTSLGGALEPPSERAPESSFWAPEVAAMGGAYWMYYSTGIGDGGHHLRVASAQHPAGPFRDSGVDLTPDLPFTIDPSPFRDDDGSWRMFFATDDLQTTRTAIAGRR
;
A
#
# COMPACT_ATOMS: atom_id res chain seq x y z
N MET A 1 16.44 48.62 20.71
CA MET A 1 17.56 47.97 20.09
C MET A 1 17.03 46.71 19.41
N LEU A 2 16.80 46.79 18.09
CA LEU A 2 16.29 45.66 17.30
C LEU A 2 17.51 44.77 16.97
N VAL A 3 17.44 43.50 17.42
CA VAL A 3 18.45 42.50 17.03
C VAL A 3 18.09 42.01 15.65
N GLU A 4 18.88 42.42 14.68
CA GLU A 4 18.82 41.89 13.31
C GLU A 4 19.24 40.42 13.34
N ARG A 5 18.32 39.51 12.97
CA ARG A 5 18.65 38.08 12.87
C ARG A 5 19.29 37.82 11.51
N ASP A 6 20.48 37.28 11.53
CA ASP A 6 21.14 36.82 10.31
C ASP A 6 20.24 35.87 9.51
N PRO A 7 20.18 35.98 8.18
CA PRO A 7 19.39 35.09 7.34
C PRO A 7 19.94 33.67 7.43
N VAL A 8 19.06 32.74 7.77
CA VAL A 8 19.37 31.30 7.77
C VAL A 8 19.87 30.91 6.37
N PRO A 9 21.08 30.32 6.25
CA PRO A 9 21.60 29.92 4.94
C PRO A 9 20.64 28.95 4.27
N ARG A 10 20.21 29.27 3.06
CA ARG A 10 19.43 28.38 2.23
C ARG A 10 20.22 27.11 1.98
N ARG A 11 19.70 25.98 2.44
CA ARG A 11 20.21 24.65 2.11
C ARG A 11 20.13 24.50 0.60
N VAL A 12 21.25 24.47 -0.08
CA VAL A 12 21.32 24.15 -1.51
C VAL A 12 21.07 22.64 -1.60
N GLU A 13 19.87 22.25 -2.01
CA GLU A 13 19.60 20.86 -2.29
C GLU A 13 20.46 20.44 -3.50
N PRO A 14 21.11 19.27 -3.45
CA PRO A 14 21.85 18.77 -4.59
C PRO A 14 20.89 18.62 -5.77
N ARG A 15 21.23 19.22 -6.91
CA ARG A 15 20.51 19.09 -8.16
C ARG A 15 20.62 17.62 -8.57
N VAL A 16 19.55 16.85 -8.35
CA VAL A 16 19.46 15.48 -8.87
C VAL A 16 19.24 15.63 -10.37
N GLU A 17 20.25 15.33 -11.16
CA GLU A 17 20.09 15.20 -12.60
C GLU A 17 19.07 14.06 -12.85
N PRO A 18 18.05 14.27 -13.69
CA PRO A 18 17.09 13.22 -13.96
C PRO A 18 17.82 12.07 -14.65
N SER A 19 18.13 11.03 -13.90
CA SER A 19 18.51 9.74 -14.46
C SER A 19 17.37 9.32 -15.40
N ALA A 20 17.69 8.89 -16.61
CA ALA A 20 16.68 8.39 -17.53
C ALA A 20 15.86 7.31 -16.82
N ALA A 21 14.55 7.52 -16.71
CA ALA A 21 13.66 6.58 -16.05
C ALA A 21 13.81 5.20 -16.71
N ARG A 22 14.15 4.19 -15.92
CA ARG A 22 14.25 2.81 -16.37
C ARG A 22 13.03 2.05 -15.88
N LEU A 23 12.43 1.25 -16.77
CA LEU A 23 11.34 0.37 -16.39
C LEU A 23 11.87 -0.67 -15.38
N ALA A 24 11.32 -0.68 -14.18
CA ALA A 24 11.69 -1.62 -13.12
C ALA A 24 11.04 -2.99 -13.33
N TRP A 25 9.83 -3.02 -13.91
CA TRP A 25 9.05 -4.22 -14.16
C TRP A 25 8.18 -4.05 -15.40
N ASP A 26 8.21 -5.04 -16.30
CA ASP A 26 7.40 -5.09 -17.52
C ASP A 26 6.12 -5.93 -17.32
N GLY A 27 5.36 -5.59 -16.28
CA GLY A 27 4.10 -6.21 -15.91
C GLY A 27 3.15 -5.20 -15.32
N TYR A 28 1.93 -5.63 -15.01
CA TYR A 28 0.96 -4.74 -14.39
C TYR A 28 1.15 -4.71 -12.87
N CYS A 29 1.38 -3.53 -12.31
CA CYS A 29 1.55 -3.29 -10.87
C CYS A 29 1.20 -1.82 -10.61
N ALA A 30 -0.11 -1.49 -10.57
CA ALA A 30 -0.55 -0.12 -10.34
C ALA A 30 -0.44 0.27 -8.87
N GLY A 31 -0.16 1.55 -8.59
CA GLY A 31 -0.01 2.07 -7.24
C GLY A 31 1.03 1.29 -6.43
N PRO A 32 2.28 1.15 -6.91
CA PRO A 32 3.25 0.27 -6.27
C PRO A 32 3.64 0.78 -4.88
N PHE A 33 3.57 -0.10 -3.89
CA PHE A 33 4.11 0.09 -2.54
C PHE A 33 5.35 -0.77 -2.36
N VAL A 34 6.42 -0.23 -1.78
CA VAL A 34 7.68 -0.96 -1.55
C VAL A 34 7.98 -1.06 -0.07
N LEU A 35 8.07 -2.28 0.44
CA LEU A 35 8.52 -2.60 1.79
C LEU A 35 10.01 -3.00 1.76
N ARG A 36 10.83 -2.38 2.60
CA ARG A 36 12.20 -2.81 2.87
C ARG A 36 12.21 -3.75 4.08
N THR A 37 12.91 -4.88 3.94
CA THR A 37 13.13 -5.88 5.00
C THR A 37 14.61 -6.31 5.01
N ASP A 38 14.98 -7.15 5.97
CA ASP A 38 16.30 -7.80 5.98
C ASP A 38 16.48 -8.82 4.82
N LEU A 39 15.37 -9.24 4.20
CA LEU A 39 15.37 -10.14 3.04
C LEU A 39 15.46 -9.38 1.70
N GLY A 40 15.55 -8.06 1.71
CA GLY A 40 15.52 -7.20 0.54
C GLY A 40 14.25 -6.37 0.45
N TYR A 41 13.85 -6.05 -0.76
CA TYR A 41 12.70 -5.18 -1.06
C TYR A 41 11.57 -6.00 -1.64
N PHE A 42 10.35 -5.75 -1.19
CA PHE A 42 9.14 -6.36 -1.69
C PHE A 42 8.22 -5.27 -2.21
N MET A 43 7.83 -5.36 -3.48
CA MET A 43 6.89 -4.43 -4.10
C MET A 43 5.56 -5.13 -4.29
N TYR A 44 4.50 -4.45 -3.88
CA TYR A 44 3.11 -4.90 -4.05
C TYR A 44 2.36 -3.89 -4.89
N GLY A 45 1.33 -4.31 -5.58
CA GLY A 45 0.49 -3.38 -6.33
C GLY A 45 -0.85 -3.99 -6.73
N THR A 46 -1.68 -3.16 -7.33
CA THR A 46 -2.96 -3.57 -7.87
C THR A 46 -2.77 -4.19 -9.25
N ASP A 47 -3.41 -5.32 -9.51
CA ASP A 47 -3.62 -5.85 -10.86
C ASP A 47 -5.14 -5.87 -11.15
N PRO A 48 -5.65 -5.03 -12.04
CA PRO A 48 -7.10 -4.95 -12.34
C PRO A 48 -7.62 -6.21 -13.04
N ARG A 49 -6.76 -7.10 -13.52
CA ARG A 49 -7.15 -8.40 -14.05
C ARG A 49 -7.57 -9.37 -12.93
N GLY A 50 -7.37 -8.98 -11.66
CA GLY A 50 -7.79 -9.70 -10.47
C GLY A 50 -6.71 -10.65 -9.96
N ASN A 51 -6.67 -11.89 -10.42
CA ASN A 51 -5.76 -12.88 -9.87
C ASN A 51 -4.46 -12.98 -10.69
N CYS A 52 -3.35 -13.16 -9.98
CA CYS A 52 -2.08 -13.58 -10.57
C CYS A 52 -2.21 -15.02 -11.12
N SER A 53 -1.20 -15.48 -11.88
CA SER A 53 -1.19 -16.82 -12.51
C SER A 53 -1.29 -17.97 -11.51
N ASP A 54 -0.94 -17.74 -10.25
CA ASP A 54 -1.07 -18.70 -9.14
C ASP A 54 -2.44 -18.64 -8.43
N GLY A 55 -3.38 -17.83 -8.94
CA GLY A 55 -4.73 -17.66 -8.40
C GLY A 55 -4.83 -16.70 -7.21
N ARG A 56 -3.70 -16.17 -6.73
CA ARG A 56 -3.67 -15.17 -5.65
C ARG A 56 -3.89 -13.76 -6.19
N ILE A 57 -4.15 -12.85 -5.28
CA ILE A 57 -4.39 -11.42 -5.54
C ILE A 57 -3.13 -10.63 -5.20
N PHE A 58 -2.97 -9.45 -5.81
CA PHE A 58 -1.87 -8.52 -5.64
C PHE A 58 -0.51 -9.09 -6.03
N PRO A 59 0.02 -8.74 -7.21
CA PRO A 59 1.36 -9.13 -7.58
C PRO A 59 2.37 -8.70 -6.51
N VAL A 60 3.29 -9.60 -6.17
CA VAL A 60 4.43 -9.31 -5.31
C VAL A 60 5.73 -9.56 -6.06
N LEU A 61 6.59 -8.57 -6.06
CA LEU A 61 7.90 -8.60 -6.67
C LEU A 61 8.96 -8.50 -5.59
N HIS A 62 10.10 -9.14 -5.81
CA HIS A 62 11.26 -9.09 -4.91
C HIS A 62 12.48 -8.52 -5.63
N SER A 63 13.27 -7.74 -4.89
CA SER A 63 14.55 -7.20 -5.34
C SER A 63 15.55 -7.13 -4.17
N THR A 64 16.83 -7.28 -4.48
CA THR A 64 17.93 -7.04 -3.52
C THR A 64 18.61 -5.68 -3.76
N ASP A 65 18.35 -5.01 -4.89
CA ASP A 65 19.05 -3.81 -5.34
C ASP A 65 18.12 -2.65 -5.76
N THR A 66 16.81 -2.85 -5.74
CA THR A 66 15.75 -1.95 -6.23
C THR A 66 15.76 -1.68 -7.74
N LEU A 67 16.69 -2.26 -8.47
CA LEU A 67 16.85 -2.07 -9.91
C LEU A 67 16.36 -3.26 -10.73
N THR A 68 16.53 -4.46 -10.18
CA THR A 68 16.12 -5.73 -10.82
C THR A 68 15.06 -6.39 -9.95
N TRP A 69 13.88 -6.64 -10.53
CA TRP A 69 12.75 -7.20 -9.83
C TRP A 69 12.34 -8.55 -10.39
N THR A 70 12.01 -9.48 -9.51
CA THR A 70 11.53 -10.83 -9.86
C THR A 70 10.13 -11.03 -9.29
N SER A 71 9.19 -11.48 -10.11
CA SER A 71 7.86 -11.82 -9.66
C SER A 71 7.86 -13.08 -8.80
N LEU A 72 7.15 -13.02 -7.68
CA LEU A 72 6.90 -14.14 -6.77
C LEU A 72 5.45 -14.65 -6.84
N GLY A 73 4.67 -14.17 -7.82
CA GLY A 73 3.25 -14.48 -7.96
C GLY A 73 2.38 -13.48 -7.22
N GLY A 74 1.25 -13.93 -6.67
CA GLY A 74 0.34 -13.12 -5.88
C GLY A 74 0.58 -13.22 -4.37
N ALA A 75 0.34 -12.14 -3.64
CA ALA A 75 0.62 -12.05 -2.21
C ALA A 75 -0.56 -12.49 -1.33
N LEU A 76 -1.82 -12.18 -1.71
CA LEU A 76 -3.01 -12.40 -0.90
C LEU A 76 -3.77 -13.66 -1.36
N GLU A 77 -4.04 -14.58 -0.44
CA GLU A 77 -5.00 -15.66 -0.68
C GLU A 77 -6.40 -15.06 -0.89
N PRO A 78 -7.14 -15.48 -1.94
CA PRO A 78 -8.48 -14.97 -2.16
C PRO A 78 -9.36 -15.22 -0.92
N PRO A 79 -10.01 -14.17 -0.35
CA PRO A 79 -10.95 -14.36 0.73
C PRO A 79 -12.08 -15.31 0.32
N SER A 80 -12.47 -16.22 1.22
CA SER A 80 -13.49 -17.25 0.93
C SER A 80 -14.86 -16.68 0.61
N GLU A 81 -15.17 -15.51 1.16
CA GLU A 81 -16.47 -14.85 1.03
C GLU A 81 -16.51 -13.79 -0.08
N ARG A 82 -15.46 -13.73 -0.94
CA ARG A 82 -15.44 -12.75 -2.02
C ARG A 82 -16.53 -13.05 -3.06
N ALA A 83 -17.22 -12.01 -3.52
CA ALA A 83 -18.05 -12.11 -4.72
C ALA A 83 -17.16 -12.23 -5.97
N PRO A 84 -17.64 -12.87 -7.06
CA PRO A 84 -16.88 -12.97 -8.32
C PRO A 84 -16.46 -11.60 -8.89
N GLU A 85 -17.28 -10.56 -8.66
CA GLU A 85 -17.07 -9.19 -9.14
C GLU A 85 -16.21 -8.35 -8.19
N SER A 86 -15.71 -8.94 -7.09
CA SER A 86 -14.89 -8.19 -6.13
C SER A 86 -13.62 -7.67 -6.78
N SER A 87 -13.36 -6.39 -6.59
CA SER A 87 -12.12 -5.71 -6.91
C SER A 87 -11.27 -5.52 -5.65
N PHE A 88 -9.95 -5.51 -5.83
CA PHE A 88 -8.96 -5.41 -4.76
C PHE A 88 -7.91 -4.38 -5.14
N TRP A 89 -7.70 -3.35 -4.30
CA TRP A 89 -6.85 -2.21 -4.66
C TRP A 89 -5.90 -1.82 -3.55
N ALA A 90 -4.81 -1.17 -3.98
CA ALA A 90 -3.86 -0.43 -3.16
C ALA A 90 -3.36 -1.18 -1.91
N PRO A 91 -2.69 -2.32 -2.08
CA PRO A 91 -2.11 -3.03 -0.95
C PRO A 91 -0.88 -2.30 -0.40
N GLU A 92 -0.87 -2.02 0.92
CA GLU A 92 0.33 -1.60 1.65
C GLU A 92 0.62 -2.57 2.80
N VAL A 93 1.90 -2.75 3.12
CA VAL A 93 2.34 -3.75 4.10
C VAL A 93 3.17 -3.12 5.20
N ALA A 94 2.83 -3.42 6.45
CA ALA A 94 3.60 -3.04 7.62
C ALA A 94 4.18 -4.28 8.32
N ALA A 95 5.43 -4.19 8.78
CA ALA A 95 6.04 -5.20 9.65
C ALA A 95 5.79 -4.80 11.11
N MET A 96 5.06 -5.64 11.86
CA MET A 96 4.68 -5.35 13.24
C MET A 96 4.52 -6.64 14.04
N GLY A 97 5.13 -6.69 15.24
CA GLY A 97 4.97 -7.81 16.16
C GLY A 97 5.49 -9.15 15.63
N GLY A 98 6.50 -9.15 14.78
CA GLY A 98 7.08 -10.36 14.19
C GLY A 98 6.27 -10.96 13.02
N ALA A 99 5.27 -10.24 12.53
CA ALA A 99 4.46 -10.61 11.38
C ALA A 99 4.37 -9.45 10.38
N TYR A 100 3.86 -9.73 9.19
CA TYR A 100 3.57 -8.75 8.15
C TYR A 100 2.05 -8.59 8.05
N TRP A 101 1.60 -7.35 7.97
CA TRP A 101 0.20 -6.96 7.91
C TRP A 101 -0.05 -6.19 6.63
N MET A 102 -0.85 -6.76 5.75
CA MET A 102 -1.25 -6.13 4.49
C MET A 102 -2.61 -5.46 4.70
N TYR A 103 -2.65 -4.16 4.43
CA TYR A 103 -3.88 -3.39 4.38
C TYR A 103 -4.24 -3.16 2.92
N TYR A 104 -5.50 -3.25 2.58
CA TYR A 104 -5.97 -3.10 1.20
C TYR A 104 -7.43 -2.69 1.20
N SER A 105 -7.93 -2.23 0.06
CA SER A 105 -9.36 -1.98 -0.13
C SER A 105 -10.00 -3.01 -1.04
N THR A 106 -11.25 -3.35 -0.76
CA THR A 106 -12.05 -4.24 -1.60
C THR A 106 -13.49 -3.77 -1.66
N GLY A 107 -14.10 -3.91 -2.85
CA GLY A 107 -15.48 -3.53 -3.14
C GLY A 107 -15.99 -4.28 -4.36
N ILE A 108 -17.09 -3.81 -4.94
CA ILE A 108 -17.66 -4.34 -6.17
C ILE A 108 -17.45 -3.31 -7.29
N GLY A 109 -16.67 -3.69 -8.31
CA GLY A 109 -16.26 -2.73 -9.36
C GLY A 109 -15.54 -1.53 -8.75
N ASP A 110 -16.05 -0.32 -9.02
CA ASP A 110 -15.51 0.94 -8.50
C ASP A 110 -16.31 1.46 -7.28
N GLY A 111 -17.23 0.66 -6.73
CA GLY A 111 -18.13 1.10 -5.67
C GLY A 111 -17.97 0.33 -4.36
N GLY A 112 -18.41 0.95 -3.26
CA GLY A 112 -18.53 0.30 -1.96
C GLY A 112 -17.21 -0.29 -1.43
N HIS A 113 -16.07 0.33 -1.73
CA HIS A 113 -14.79 -0.14 -1.21
C HIS A 113 -14.65 0.13 0.28
N HIS A 114 -14.21 -0.88 1.01
CA HIS A 114 -13.87 -0.80 2.43
C HIS A 114 -12.46 -1.31 2.67
N LEU A 115 -11.84 -0.86 3.74
CA LEU A 115 -10.50 -1.29 4.12
C LEU A 115 -10.55 -2.65 4.83
N ARG A 116 -9.62 -3.50 4.46
CA ARG A 116 -9.43 -4.84 5.05
C ARG A 116 -7.98 -5.00 5.51
N VAL A 117 -7.76 -6.03 6.34
CA VAL A 117 -6.43 -6.40 6.81
C VAL A 117 -6.21 -7.89 6.69
N ALA A 118 -5.04 -8.26 6.20
CA ALA A 118 -4.55 -9.63 6.11
C ALA A 118 -3.19 -9.77 6.79
N SER A 119 -2.79 -10.96 7.19
CA SER A 119 -1.50 -11.19 7.83
C SER A 119 -0.74 -12.36 7.21
N ALA A 120 0.61 -12.30 7.33
CA ALA A 120 1.53 -13.35 6.90
C ALA A 120 2.78 -13.40 7.80
N GLN A 121 3.48 -14.53 7.79
CA GLN A 121 4.78 -14.69 8.47
C GLN A 121 5.97 -14.33 7.56
N HIS A 122 5.73 -14.17 6.26
CA HIS A 122 6.75 -13.82 5.26
C HIS A 122 6.27 -12.63 4.43
N PRO A 123 7.16 -11.69 4.04
CA PRO A 123 6.74 -10.51 3.29
C PRO A 123 6.16 -10.85 1.91
N ALA A 124 6.55 -11.93 1.27
CA ALA A 124 5.91 -12.37 0.03
C ALA A 124 4.53 -13.00 0.23
N GLY A 125 4.07 -13.18 1.46
CA GLY A 125 2.84 -13.91 1.77
C GLY A 125 3.07 -15.43 1.90
N PRO A 126 2.02 -16.26 1.73
CA PRO A 126 0.65 -15.84 1.43
C PRO A 126 0.02 -15.08 2.62
N PHE A 127 -0.55 -13.94 2.32
CA PHE A 127 -1.36 -13.21 3.29
C PHE A 127 -2.75 -13.84 3.37
N ARG A 128 -3.30 -13.91 4.58
CA ARG A 128 -4.64 -14.42 4.86
C ARG A 128 -5.49 -13.30 5.43
N ASP A 129 -6.61 -13.03 4.78
CA ASP A 129 -7.57 -12.03 5.22
C ASP A 129 -8.12 -12.38 6.61
N SER A 130 -8.24 -11.38 7.47
CA SER A 130 -8.75 -11.53 8.84
C SER A 130 -10.28 -11.62 8.93
N GLY A 131 -11.00 -11.33 7.85
CA GLY A 131 -12.45 -11.14 7.85
C GLY A 131 -12.93 -9.80 8.41
N VAL A 132 -12.02 -8.93 8.88
CA VAL A 132 -12.39 -7.68 9.55
C VAL A 132 -12.54 -6.55 8.52
N ASP A 133 -13.69 -5.88 8.52
CA ASP A 133 -13.89 -4.59 7.87
C ASP A 133 -13.43 -3.48 8.82
N LEU A 134 -12.46 -2.69 8.38
CA LEU A 134 -11.87 -1.62 9.20
C LEU A 134 -12.66 -0.31 9.13
N THR A 135 -13.56 -0.17 8.14
CA THR A 135 -14.29 1.07 7.87
C THR A 135 -15.78 0.84 7.59
N PRO A 136 -16.50 0.03 8.39
CA PRO A 136 -17.87 -0.38 8.09
C PRO A 136 -18.89 0.78 8.09
N ASP A 137 -18.55 1.89 8.76
CA ASP A 137 -19.44 3.05 8.89
C ASP A 137 -19.24 4.10 7.77
N LEU A 138 -18.30 3.86 6.84
CA LEU A 138 -17.98 4.77 5.75
C LEU A 138 -18.45 4.19 4.41
N PRO A 139 -19.05 5.00 3.52
CA PRO A 139 -19.61 4.49 2.28
C PRO A 139 -18.53 4.04 1.26
N PHE A 140 -17.33 4.62 1.37
CA PHE A 140 -16.23 4.33 0.46
C PHE A 140 -14.89 4.71 1.08
N THR A 141 -13.93 3.78 1.08
CA THR A 141 -12.58 4.00 1.59
C THR A 141 -11.54 3.22 0.78
N ILE A 142 -10.45 3.89 0.42
CA ILE A 142 -9.35 3.33 -0.39
C ILE A 142 -8.00 3.82 0.11
N ASP A 143 -6.93 3.28 -0.46
CA ASP A 143 -5.54 3.70 -0.28
C ASP A 143 -5.11 3.69 1.20
N PRO A 144 -5.20 2.55 1.89
CA PRO A 144 -4.79 2.44 3.28
C PRO A 144 -3.27 2.57 3.40
N SER A 145 -2.81 3.55 4.17
CA SER A 145 -1.38 3.78 4.43
C SER A 145 -1.08 3.66 5.92
N PRO A 146 -0.56 2.51 6.39
CA PRO A 146 -0.15 2.32 7.77
C PRO A 146 1.13 3.09 8.05
N PHE A 147 1.11 3.91 9.10
CA PHE A 147 2.22 4.74 9.51
C PHE A 147 2.58 4.48 10.97
N ARG A 148 3.87 4.27 11.24
CA ARG A 148 4.39 4.20 12.60
C ARG A 148 4.99 5.55 12.99
N ASP A 149 4.43 6.15 14.04
CA ASP A 149 4.90 7.41 14.60
C ASP A 149 6.18 7.20 15.44
N ASP A 150 6.92 8.27 15.70
CA ASP A 150 8.17 8.24 16.48
C ASP A 150 7.94 7.78 17.93
N ASP A 151 6.74 7.96 18.48
CA ASP A 151 6.35 7.45 19.81
C ASP A 151 6.04 5.94 19.82
N GLY A 152 6.15 5.28 18.64
CA GLY A 152 5.87 3.87 18.46
C GLY A 152 4.40 3.52 18.22
N SER A 153 3.50 4.49 18.27
CA SER A 153 2.08 4.30 17.94
C SER A 153 1.89 4.06 16.44
N TRP A 154 0.85 3.30 16.10
CA TRP A 154 0.44 3.09 14.71
C TRP A 154 -0.76 3.94 14.38
N ARG A 155 -0.76 4.48 13.18
CA ARG A 155 -1.86 5.26 12.59
C ARG A 155 -2.18 4.69 11.21
N MET A 156 -3.44 4.81 10.81
CA MET A 156 -3.87 4.48 9.47
C MET A 156 -4.37 5.74 8.78
N PHE A 157 -3.75 6.11 7.67
CA PHE A 157 -4.26 7.13 6.76
C PHE A 157 -4.93 6.44 5.58
N PHE A 158 -5.99 7.04 5.06
CA PHE A 158 -6.73 6.50 3.92
C PHE A 158 -7.53 7.60 3.23
N ALA A 159 -7.89 7.38 1.98
CA ALA A 159 -8.81 8.25 1.27
C ALA A 159 -10.26 7.80 1.49
N THR A 160 -11.18 8.74 1.63
CA THR A 160 -12.62 8.50 1.69
C THR A 160 -13.35 9.47 0.77
N ASP A 161 -14.43 9.00 0.17
CA ASP A 161 -15.30 9.79 -0.71
C ASP A 161 -16.75 9.45 -0.36
N ASP A 162 -17.63 10.43 -0.37
CA ASP A 162 -19.06 10.22 -0.19
C ASP A 162 -19.78 9.88 -1.52
N LEU A 163 -19.02 9.83 -2.63
CA LEU A 163 -19.47 9.56 -3.99
C LEU A 163 -20.58 10.50 -4.52
N GLN A 164 -21.00 11.46 -3.72
CA GLN A 164 -22.03 12.46 -4.05
C GLN A 164 -21.44 13.85 -4.23
N THR A 165 -20.25 14.08 -3.69
CA THR A 165 -19.49 15.32 -3.85
C THR A 165 -18.14 15.00 -4.47
N THR A 166 -17.54 15.95 -5.17
CA THR A 166 -16.19 15.80 -5.75
C THR A 166 -15.08 15.99 -4.70
N ARG A 167 -15.37 15.79 -3.42
CA ARG A 167 -14.42 16.00 -2.33
C ARG A 167 -13.88 14.66 -1.83
N THR A 168 -12.60 14.44 -2.06
CA THR A 168 -11.86 13.39 -1.38
C THR A 168 -11.33 13.93 -0.06
N ALA A 169 -11.56 13.22 1.03
CA ALA A 169 -10.98 13.53 2.32
C ALA A 169 -9.93 12.48 2.70
N ILE A 170 -8.86 12.94 3.35
CA ILE A 170 -7.88 12.06 3.98
C ILE A 170 -8.28 11.92 5.45
N ALA A 171 -8.45 10.68 5.90
CA ALA A 171 -8.77 10.39 7.30
C ALA A 171 -7.68 9.53 7.92
N GLY A 172 -7.48 9.70 9.23
CA GLY A 172 -6.54 8.89 10.01
C GLY A 172 -7.25 8.29 11.22
N ARG A 173 -6.99 7.01 11.49
CA ARG A 173 -7.41 6.32 12.72
C ARG A 173 -6.18 5.86 13.51
N ARG A 174 -6.32 5.85 14.83
CA ARG A 174 -5.32 5.33 15.77
C ARG A 174 -5.56 3.84 16.01
#